data_080b8dca0a86b13e8e1d603ea196bba4
#
_entry.id   080b8dca0a86b13e8e1d603ea196bba4
#
_cell.length_a   1.000
_cell.length_b   1.000
_cell.length_c   1.000
_cell.angle_alpha   90.00
_cell.angle_beta   90.00
_cell.angle_gamma   90.00
#
_symmetry.space_group_name_H-M   'P 1'
#
loop_
_entity.id
_entity.type
_entity.pdbx_description
1 polymer ?
#
loop_
_entity_poly.entity_id
_entity_poly.type
_entity_poly.pdbx_seq_one_letter_code
_entity_poly.pdbx_strand_id
1 'polypeptide(L)'
;MSTFFPGYAVPISTGRTRAIRGTSILKVLAILGTGIALVASILAWVSHATSEPPARYMCPPDCGRPPTGQPVSINPVFTAADGSFSVSYPVASSAYKVTTSRTGVTAEFQAGDGGMLQLFSEPAKGRSAEDIAHSLVERTYPDTKTAYNIPNAMVGYHPGFGLVADNWPQGATSNYMRMRVLVLVAVKNDLALVASAVGPYREFGPGSGASKPSGANLQLALDMGKYVNSFRWRGDPDR
;
A
#
# COMPACT_ATOMS: atom_id res chain seq x y z
N MET A 1 -39.70 11.68 82.82
CA MET A 1 -38.58 10.73 83.04
C MET A 1 -37.57 11.02 81.92
N SER A 2 -36.50 11.74 82.28
CA SER A 2 -35.47 12.15 81.33
C SER A 2 -34.25 11.30 81.60
N THR A 3 -33.81 10.53 80.62
CA THR A 3 -32.57 9.74 80.71
C THR A 3 -31.48 10.49 80.01
N PHE A 4 -30.55 11.00 80.74
CA PHE A 4 -29.28 11.58 80.30
C PHE A 4 -28.35 10.46 79.78
N PHE A 5 -27.79 10.66 78.61
CA PHE A 5 -26.64 9.88 78.13
C PHE A 5 -25.36 10.67 78.39
N PRO A 6 -24.33 10.08 78.97
CA PRO A 6 -23.04 10.72 79.19
C PRO A 6 -22.28 10.83 77.90
N GLY A 7 -21.78 12.03 77.62
CA GLY A 7 -20.94 12.31 76.42
C GLY A 7 -19.55 11.65 76.57
N TYR A 8 -19.20 10.86 75.59
CA TYR A 8 -17.83 10.42 75.35
C TYR A 8 -17.02 11.49 74.65
N ALA A 9 -16.06 12.07 75.33
CA ALA A 9 -15.08 12.96 74.70
C ALA A 9 -14.06 12.08 73.96
N VAL A 10 -14.04 12.23 72.61
CA VAL A 10 -13.02 11.61 71.81
C VAL A 10 -11.73 12.46 71.89
N PRO A 11 -10.58 11.90 72.25
CA PRO A 11 -9.34 12.66 72.25
C PRO A 11 -8.95 12.99 70.81
N ILE A 12 -8.86 14.28 70.45
CA ILE A 12 -8.30 14.74 69.21
C ILE A 12 -6.81 14.50 69.25
N SER A 13 -6.39 13.46 68.56
CA SER A 13 -4.98 13.21 68.29
C SER A 13 -4.46 14.31 67.33
N THR A 14 -3.71 15.26 67.87
CA THR A 14 -2.94 16.20 67.10
C THR A 14 -1.79 15.44 66.40
N GLY A 15 -2.11 14.86 65.24
CA GLY A 15 -1.11 14.26 64.38
C GLY A 15 -0.15 15.35 63.93
N ARG A 16 1.07 15.27 64.38
CA ARG A 16 2.20 16.06 63.93
C ARG A 16 2.38 15.80 62.42
N THR A 17 1.84 16.66 61.59
CA THR A 17 2.16 16.69 60.16
C THR A 17 3.65 16.94 59.99
N ARG A 18 4.40 15.87 59.76
CA ARG A 18 5.79 16.00 59.31
C ARG A 18 5.77 16.78 58.00
N ALA A 19 6.22 18.00 58.00
CA ALA A 19 6.48 18.77 56.79
C ALA A 19 7.50 17.98 55.99
N ILE A 20 7.00 17.31 54.94
CA ILE A 20 7.87 16.70 53.93
C ILE A 20 8.60 17.86 53.25
N ARG A 21 9.91 17.96 53.51
CA ARG A 21 10.77 19.01 52.94
C ARG A 21 10.57 19.00 51.44
N GLY A 22 9.98 20.05 50.88
CA GLY A 22 9.66 20.20 49.44
C GLY A 22 10.87 20.01 48.51
N THR A 23 12.08 20.10 49.05
CA THR A 23 13.33 19.83 48.31
C THR A 23 13.50 18.35 47.92
N SER A 24 12.87 17.40 48.61
CA SER A 24 12.94 15.98 48.22
C SER A 24 12.06 15.66 47.01
N ILE A 25 10.88 16.23 46.92
CA ILE A 25 9.94 16.00 45.80
C ILE A 25 10.50 16.58 44.52
N LEU A 26 11.06 17.77 44.57
CA LEU A 26 11.69 18.40 43.41
C LEU A 26 12.89 17.60 42.89
N LYS A 27 13.69 17.02 43.77
CA LYS A 27 14.82 16.16 43.38
C LYS A 27 14.33 14.85 42.74
N VAL A 28 13.29 14.24 43.26
CA VAL A 28 12.69 13.01 42.68
C VAL A 28 12.11 13.30 41.33
N LEU A 29 11.37 14.40 41.15
CA LEU A 29 10.81 14.80 39.85
C LEU A 29 11.91 15.15 38.84
N ALA A 30 12.98 15.79 39.27
CA ALA A 30 14.12 16.08 38.40
C ALA A 30 14.83 14.80 37.92
N ILE A 31 15.05 13.84 38.83
CA ILE A 31 15.68 12.55 38.46
C ILE A 31 14.78 11.76 37.53
N LEU A 32 13.46 11.72 37.78
CA LEU A 32 12.50 11.03 36.92
C LEU A 32 12.40 11.69 35.53
N GLY A 33 12.35 13.00 35.50
CA GLY A 33 12.34 13.77 34.21
C GLY A 33 13.60 13.56 33.38
N THR A 34 14.77 13.55 34.03
CA THR A 34 16.04 13.27 33.36
C THR A 34 16.11 11.84 32.84
N GLY A 35 15.61 10.88 33.63
CA GLY A 35 15.55 9.47 33.23
C GLY A 35 14.64 9.25 31.99
N ILE A 36 13.47 9.86 31.97
CA ILE A 36 12.55 9.78 30.83
C ILE A 36 13.15 10.43 29.59
N ALA A 37 13.79 11.60 29.74
CA ALA A 37 14.44 12.29 28.62
C ALA A 37 15.60 11.49 28.03
N LEU A 38 16.39 10.82 28.88
CA LEU A 38 17.47 9.93 28.44
C LEU A 38 16.93 8.72 27.66
N VAL A 39 15.91 8.06 28.19
CA VAL A 39 15.28 6.91 27.51
C VAL A 39 14.66 7.32 26.17
N ALA A 40 13.96 8.45 26.13
CA ALA A 40 13.39 8.97 24.89
C ALA A 40 14.48 9.32 23.88
N SER A 41 15.59 9.90 24.30
CA SER A 41 16.72 10.21 23.42
C SER A 41 17.39 8.95 22.87
N ILE A 42 17.57 7.93 23.70
CA ILE A 42 18.13 6.64 23.29
C ILE A 42 17.20 5.96 22.29
N LEU A 43 15.89 5.93 22.54
CA LEU A 43 14.90 5.36 21.62
C LEU A 43 14.86 6.11 20.29
N ALA A 44 14.92 7.45 20.31
CA ALA A 44 14.97 8.25 19.11
C ALA A 44 16.27 8.01 18.34
N TRP A 45 17.41 7.87 19.01
CA TRP A 45 18.68 7.56 18.38
C TRP A 45 18.71 6.15 17.79
N VAL A 46 18.20 5.14 18.50
CA VAL A 46 18.08 3.77 18.00
C VAL A 46 17.14 3.71 16.82
N SER A 47 15.98 4.37 16.87
CA SER A 47 15.05 4.39 15.74
C SER A 47 15.67 5.11 14.53
N HIS A 48 16.48 6.14 14.73
CA HIS A 48 17.18 6.83 13.64
C HIS A 48 18.34 5.99 13.09
N ALA A 49 19.07 5.27 13.94
CA ALA A 49 20.18 4.42 13.54
C ALA A 49 19.74 3.11 12.86
N THR A 50 18.52 2.64 13.19
CA THR A 50 17.93 1.44 12.58
C THR A 50 16.99 1.76 11.43
N SER A 51 16.68 3.04 11.18
CA SER A 51 15.94 3.45 9.99
C SER A 51 16.86 3.21 8.80
N GLU A 52 16.62 2.13 8.08
CA GLU A 52 17.23 1.97 6.76
C GLU A 52 16.90 3.22 5.94
N PRO A 53 17.88 3.88 5.31
CA PRO A 53 17.59 4.98 4.42
C PRO A 53 16.58 4.49 3.39
N PRO A 54 15.57 5.30 3.04
CA PRO A 54 14.58 4.89 2.05
C PRO A 54 15.35 4.42 0.83
N ALA A 55 15.07 3.19 0.39
CA ALA A 55 15.75 2.56 -0.73
C ALA A 55 15.73 3.55 -1.90
N ARG A 56 16.83 4.20 -2.16
CA ARG A 56 16.99 5.04 -3.35
C ARG A 56 17.03 4.09 -4.52
N TYR A 57 15.94 4.05 -5.25
CA TYR A 57 15.93 3.39 -6.55
C TYR A 57 16.94 4.08 -7.45
N MET A 58 18.13 3.52 -7.51
CA MET A 58 19.12 3.97 -8.46
C MET A 58 19.01 3.12 -9.71
N CYS A 59 18.66 3.76 -10.79
CA CYS A 59 18.61 3.16 -12.10
C CYS A 59 19.96 3.30 -12.83
N PRO A 60 20.48 2.24 -13.44
CA PRO A 60 20.44 0.82 -13.07
C PRO A 60 21.30 0.50 -11.86
N PRO A 61 21.11 -0.63 -11.11
CA PRO A 61 20.42 -1.85 -11.52
C PRO A 61 18.96 -1.99 -11.03
N ASP A 62 18.48 -1.06 -10.20
CA ASP A 62 17.20 -1.24 -9.50
C ASP A 62 16.01 -0.50 -10.16
N CYS A 63 16.15 -0.10 -11.42
CA CYS A 63 15.13 0.63 -12.16
C CYS A 63 13.80 -0.11 -12.17
N GLY A 64 12.80 0.50 -11.57
CA GLY A 64 11.43 -0.01 -11.56
C GLY A 64 11.23 -1.32 -10.80
N ARG A 65 12.15 -1.70 -9.96
CA ARG A 65 11.96 -2.81 -9.05
C ARG A 65 11.12 -2.33 -7.87
N PRO A 66 9.82 -2.62 -7.80
CA PRO A 66 9.07 -2.34 -6.59
C PRO A 66 9.70 -3.14 -5.44
N PRO A 67 9.75 -2.61 -4.21
CA PRO A 67 10.29 -3.34 -3.04
C PRO A 67 9.34 -4.45 -2.57
N THR A 68 8.57 -4.99 -3.48
CA THR A 68 7.55 -6.00 -3.25
C THR A 68 8.09 -7.36 -3.61
N GLY A 69 7.74 -8.35 -2.80
CA GLY A 69 8.22 -9.71 -2.94
C GLY A 69 8.09 -10.28 -4.36
N GLN A 70 8.80 -11.37 -4.60
CA GLN A 70 8.66 -12.11 -5.85
C GLN A 70 7.57 -13.18 -5.71
N PRO A 71 7.00 -13.67 -6.83
CA PRO A 71 6.13 -14.82 -6.80
C PRO A 71 6.85 -16.01 -6.14
N VAL A 72 6.11 -16.74 -5.33
CA VAL A 72 6.62 -17.96 -4.71
C VAL A 72 6.32 -19.17 -5.61
N SER A 73 7.01 -20.29 -5.40
CA SER A 73 6.90 -21.50 -6.24
C SER A 73 5.48 -22.07 -6.38
N ILE A 74 4.61 -21.80 -5.41
CA ILE A 74 3.20 -22.22 -5.45
C ILE A 74 2.30 -21.29 -6.29
N ASN A 75 2.78 -20.11 -6.72
CA ASN A 75 2.01 -19.24 -7.59
C ASN A 75 1.92 -19.86 -8.98
N PRO A 76 0.72 -20.01 -9.54
CA PRO A 76 0.55 -20.56 -10.87
C PRO A 76 1.12 -19.62 -11.93
N VAL A 77 1.51 -20.19 -13.06
CA VAL A 77 2.04 -19.47 -14.22
C VAL A 77 1.05 -19.60 -15.37
N PHE A 78 0.64 -18.47 -15.92
CA PHE A 78 -0.08 -18.40 -17.17
C PHE A 78 0.94 -18.39 -18.32
N THR A 79 0.65 -19.15 -19.36
CA THR A 79 1.37 -19.09 -20.62
C THR A 79 0.36 -18.87 -21.75
N ALA A 80 0.58 -17.86 -22.57
CA ALA A 80 -0.26 -17.60 -23.72
C ALA A 80 -0.29 -18.82 -24.66
N ALA A 81 -1.44 -19.07 -25.29
CA ALA A 81 -1.61 -20.25 -26.15
C ALA A 81 -0.63 -20.33 -27.32
N ASP A 82 -0.19 -19.18 -27.80
CA ASP A 82 0.84 -19.05 -28.86
C ASP A 82 2.27 -19.04 -28.30
N GLY A 83 2.42 -19.15 -26.99
CA GLY A 83 3.71 -19.08 -26.30
C GLY A 83 4.40 -17.72 -26.37
N SER A 84 3.68 -16.64 -26.70
CA SER A 84 4.27 -15.31 -26.88
C SER A 84 4.78 -14.70 -25.55
N PHE A 85 4.15 -15.07 -24.44
CA PHE A 85 4.55 -14.62 -23.11
C PHE A 85 4.07 -15.59 -22.02
N SER A 86 4.63 -15.40 -20.83
CA SER A 86 4.15 -16.03 -19.59
C SER A 86 4.18 -15.04 -18.44
N VAL A 87 3.40 -15.31 -17.38
CA VAL A 87 3.35 -14.48 -16.17
C VAL A 87 2.84 -15.31 -14.99
N SER A 88 3.43 -15.13 -13.80
CA SER A 88 2.88 -15.68 -12.56
C SER A 88 1.69 -14.84 -12.09
N TYR A 89 0.74 -15.49 -11.40
CA TYR A 89 -0.46 -14.80 -10.93
C TYR A 89 -0.91 -15.32 -9.55
N PRO A 90 -1.83 -14.62 -8.85
CA PRO A 90 -2.32 -15.06 -7.56
C PRO A 90 -3.01 -16.42 -7.65
N VAL A 91 -2.81 -17.27 -6.63
CA VAL A 91 -3.59 -18.51 -6.48
C VAL A 91 -5.07 -18.17 -6.28
N ALA A 92 -5.95 -18.88 -6.97
CA ALA A 92 -7.38 -18.79 -6.71
C ALA A 92 -7.67 -19.25 -5.27
N SER A 93 -8.31 -18.38 -4.48
CA SER A 93 -8.54 -18.58 -3.05
C SER A 93 -9.71 -17.73 -2.59
N SER A 94 -9.93 -17.65 -1.27
CA SER A 94 -10.91 -16.72 -0.69
C SER A 94 -10.58 -15.24 -0.93
N ALA A 95 -9.32 -14.90 -1.20
CA ALA A 95 -8.91 -13.52 -1.48
C ALA A 95 -9.04 -13.16 -2.97
N TYR A 96 -8.86 -14.12 -3.87
CA TYR A 96 -8.90 -13.90 -5.31
C TYR A 96 -9.76 -14.92 -6.04
N LYS A 97 -10.70 -14.43 -6.84
CA LYS A 97 -11.36 -15.20 -7.89
C LYS A 97 -10.60 -14.97 -9.19
N VAL A 98 -10.01 -16.03 -9.73
CA VAL A 98 -9.14 -15.95 -10.90
C VAL A 98 -9.83 -16.49 -12.13
N THR A 99 -9.73 -15.76 -13.23
CA THR A 99 -10.21 -16.15 -14.56
C THR A 99 -9.08 -15.97 -15.57
N THR A 100 -8.87 -16.97 -16.42
CA THR A 100 -7.89 -16.89 -17.51
C THR A 100 -8.58 -16.72 -18.85
N SER A 101 -7.96 -15.97 -19.75
CA SER A 101 -8.36 -15.78 -21.13
C SER A 101 -7.27 -16.23 -22.10
N ARG A 102 -7.41 -16.00 -23.40
CA ARG A 102 -6.35 -16.27 -24.37
C ARG A 102 -5.16 -15.33 -24.21
N THR A 103 -5.41 -14.11 -23.72
CA THR A 103 -4.43 -13.02 -23.69
C THR A 103 -3.96 -12.68 -22.28
N GLY A 104 -4.43 -13.39 -21.24
CA GLY A 104 -3.99 -13.08 -19.89
C GLY A 104 -4.88 -13.61 -18.78
N VAL A 105 -4.69 -13.03 -17.60
CA VAL A 105 -5.32 -13.40 -16.34
C VAL A 105 -6.01 -12.20 -15.74
N THR A 106 -7.22 -12.41 -15.23
CA THR A 106 -7.95 -11.47 -14.39
C THR A 106 -8.13 -12.09 -13.01
N ALA A 107 -7.71 -11.39 -11.97
CA ALA A 107 -7.85 -11.78 -10.58
C ALA A 107 -8.69 -10.74 -9.84
N GLU A 108 -9.95 -11.07 -9.55
CA GLU A 108 -10.88 -10.25 -8.77
C GLU A 108 -10.54 -10.39 -7.29
N PHE A 109 -10.20 -9.28 -6.64
CA PHE A 109 -9.95 -9.25 -5.21
C PHE A 109 -11.27 -9.14 -4.45
N GLN A 110 -11.55 -10.13 -3.61
CA GLN A 110 -12.85 -10.28 -2.96
C GLN A 110 -12.88 -9.78 -1.50
N ALA A 111 -11.73 -9.41 -0.96
CA ALA A 111 -11.64 -8.91 0.41
C ALA A 111 -11.81 -7.38 0.49
N GLY A 112 -12.34 -6.90 1.60
CA GLY A 112 -12.54 -5.47 1.86
C GLY A 112 -13.43 -4.79 0.82
N ASP A 113 -12.91 -3.74 0.19
CA ASP A 113 -13.65 -2.96 -0.81
C ASP A 113 -13.62 -3.58 -2.21
N GLY A 114 -12.95 -4.71 -2.36
CA GLY A 114 -12.78 -5.38 -3.64
C GLY A 114 -11.78 -4.69 -4.58
N GLY A 115 -11.79 -5.11 -5.82
CA GLY A 115 -10.96 -4.58 -6.89
C GLY A 115 -10.51 -5.67 -7.85
N MET A 116 -9.59 -5.33 -8.76
CA MET A 116 -9.19 -6.24 -9.82
C MET A 116 -7.72 -6.04 -10.17
N LEU A 117 -7.01 -7.15 -10.35
CA LEU A 117 -5.68 -7.22 -10.93
C LEU A 117 -5.79 -7.92 -12.28
N GLN A 118 -5.20 -7.34 -13.31
CA GLN A 118 -5.14 -7.90 -14.65
C GLN A 118 -3.70 -7.97 -15.13
N LEU A 119 -3.32 -9.10 -15.69
CA LEU A 119 -2.00 -9.39 -16.25
C LEU A 119 -2.22 -9.96 -17.65
N PHE A 120 -1.94 -9.17 -18.69
CA PHE A 120 -2.32 -9.55 -20.04
C PHE A 120 -1.38 -8.99 -21.11
N SER A 121 -1.61 -9.39 -22.35
CA SER A 121 -0.90 -8.86 -23.51
C SER A 121 -1.86 -8.27 -24.54
N GLU A 122 -1.37 -7.27 -25.30
CA GLU A 122 -2.00 -6.82 -26.52
C GLU A 122 -0.97 -6.51 -27.61
N PRO A 123 -1.30 -6.58 -28.90
CA PRO A 123 -0.41 -6.17 -29.96
C PRO A 123 -0.07 -4.67 -29.87
N ALA A 124 1.21 -4.35 -29.89
CA ALA A 124 1.63 -2.95 -29.81
C ALA A 124 1.31 -2.18 -31.10
N LYS A 125 1.41 -2.82 -32.25
CA LYS A 125 1.16 -2.20 -33.55
C LYS A 125 1.95 -0.91 -33.75
N GLY A 126 3.22 -0.94 -33.36
CA GLY A 126 4.12 0.21 -33.44
C GLY A 126 3.88 1.32 -32.40
N ARG A 127 2.91 1.18 -31.49
CA ARG A 127 2.65 2.15 -30.42
C ARG A 127 3.70 2.04 -29.32
N SER A 128 3.98 3.16 -28.66
CA SER A 128 4.80 3.21 -27.45
C SER A 128 4.08 2.62 -26.25
N ALA A 129 4.82 2.29 -25.18
CA ALA A 129 4.24 1.87 -23.90
C ALA A 129 3.34 2.97 -23.30
N GLU A 130 3.72 4.23 -23.47
CA GLU A 130 2.95 5.39 -23.02
C GLU A 130 1.62 5.52 -23.76
N ASP A 131 1.63 5.46 -25.10
CA ASP A 131 0.41 5.52 -25.91
C ASP A 131 -0.56 4.39 -25.56
N ILE A 132 -0.03 3.19 -25.32
CA ILE A 132 -0.83 2.04 -24.93
C ILE A 132 -1.44 2.25 -23.55
N ALA A 133 -0.67 2.71 -22.56
CA ALA A 133 -1.16 2.97 -21.22
C ALA A 133 -2.30 3.99 -21.19
N HIS A 134 -2.13 5.11 -21.88
CA HIS A 134 -3.17 6.15 -22.01
C HIS A 134 -4.41 5.62 -22.74
N SER A 135 -4.22 4.98 -23.88
CA SER A 135 -5.31 4.40 -24.68
C SER A 135 -6.11 3.34 -23.93
N LEU A 136 -5.43 2.51 -23.09
CA LEU A 136 -6.10 1.52 -22.25
C LEU A 136 -7.00 2.19 -21.21
N VAL A 137 -6.48 3.21 -20.52
CA VAL A 137 -7.22 3.91 -19.46
C VAL A 137 -8.40 4.65 -20.07
N GLU A 138 -8.22 5.42 -21.13
CA GLU A 138 -9.28 6.17 -21.81
C GLU A 138 -10.40 5.26 -22.34
N ARG A 139 -10.03 4.14 -22.94
CA ARG A 139 -10.99 3.18 -23.51
C ARG A 139 -11.80 2.45 -22.42
N THR A 140 -11.15 2.12 -21.31
CA THR A 140 -11.75 1.29 -20.26
C THR A 140 -12.48 2.13 -19.22
N TYR A 141 -12.00 3.31 -18.96
CA TYR A 141 -12.52 4.23 -17.93
C TYR A 141 -12.65 5.63 -18.52
N PRO A 142 -13.70 5.91 -19.30
CA PRO A 142 -13.97 7.25 -19.77
C PRO A 142 -14.11 8.23 -18.61
N ASP A 143 -13.75 9.48 -18.81
CA ASP A 143 -13.76 10.55 -17.79
C ASP A 143 -12.71 10.39 -16.68
N THR A 144 -11.70 9.58 -16.90
CA THR A 144 -10.58 9.39 -15.97
C THR A 144 -9.64 10.60 -16.00
N LYS A 145 -9.13 10.97 -14.82
CA LYS A 145 -8.09 11.99 -14.68
C LYS A 145 -6.77 11.34 -14.31
N THR A 146 -5.73 11.62 -15.09
CA THR A 146 -4.37 11.23 -14.73
C THR A 146 -3.98 11.88 -13.41
N ALA A 147 -3.59 11.06 -12.43
CA ALA A 147 -3.06 11.53 -11.16
C ALA A 147 -1.55 11.80 -11.28
N TYR A 148 -0.81 10.84 -11.85
CA TYR A 148 0.62 10.98 -12.14
C TYR A 148 1.10 9.86 -13.07
N ASN A 149 2.24 10.10 -13.74
CA ASN A 149 2.93 9.13 -14.58
C ASN A 149 4.10 8.51 -13.83
N ILE A 150 4.44 7.27 -14.19
CA ILE A 150 5.61 6.53 -13.67
C ILE A 150 6.55 6.26 -14.86
N PRO A 151 7.43 7.22 -15.22
CA PRO A 151 8.22 7.15 -16.46
C PRO A 151 9.26 6.02 -16.45
N ASN A 152 9.65 5.53 -15.27
CA ASN A 152 10.66 4.49 -15.10
C ASN A 152 10.04 3.14 -14.71
N ALA A 153 8.79 2.92 -15.11
CA ALA A 153 8.13 1.65 -14.87
C ALA A 153 8.83 0.51 -15.62
N MET A 154 8.81 -0.67 -15.01
CA MET A 154 9.32 -1.88 -15.65
C MET A 154 8.27 -2.98 -15.61
N VAL A 155 8.21 -3.76 -16.67
CA VAL A 155 7.41 -4.99 -16.76
C VAL A 155 8.32 -6.09 -17.27
N GLY A 156 8.41 -7.20 -16.55
CA GLY A 156 9.31 -8.30 -16.90
C GLY A 156 10.77 -7.87 -17.01
N TYR A 157 11.20 -6.89 -16.21
CA TYR A 157 12.54 -6.27 -16.27
C TYR A 157 12.84 -5.52 -17.58
N HIS A 158 11.85 -5.23 -18.40
CA HIS A 158 11.99 -4.33 -19.55
C HIS A 158 11.48 -2.94 -19.20
N PRO A 159 12.20 -1.89 -19.60
CA PRO A 159 11.75 -0.52 -19.45
C PRO A 159 10.39 -0.30 -20.12
N GLY A 160 9.54 0.47 -19.46
CA GLY A 160 8.20 0.74 -19.92
C GLY A 160 7.66 2.05 -19.38
N PHE A 161 6.36 2.16 -19.31
CA PHE A 161 5.66 3.32 -18.84
C PHE A 161 4.57 2.91 -17.85
N GLY A 162 4.34 3.73 -16.84
CA GLY A 162 3.26 3.55 -15.87
C GLY A 162 2.39 4.77 -15.76
N LEU A 163 1.09 4.53 -15.56
CA LEU A 163 0.06 5.55 -15.42
C LEU A 163 -0.78 5.26 -14.19
N VAL A 164 -0.95 6.26 -13.36
CA VAL A 164 -1.92 6.25 -12.25
C VAL A 164 -3.01 7.27 -12.57
N ALA A 165 -4.24 6.82 -12.52
CA ALA A 165 -5.39 7.63 -12.87
C ALA A 165 -6.54 7.41 -11.88
N ASP A 166 -7.38 8.42 -11.74
CA ASP A 166 -8.57 8.40 -10.89
C ASP A 166 -9.82 8.50 -11.76
N ASN A 167 -10.75 7.59 -11.53
CA ASN A 167 -12.03 7.53 -12.22
C ASN A 167 -13.18 7.67 -11.22
N TRP A 168 -14.19 8.42 -11.59
CA TRP A 168 -15.45 8.54 -10.85
C TRP A 168 -16.55 7.85 -11.66
N PRO A 169 -16.94 6.60 -11.29
CA PRO A 169 -17.97 5.88 -12.02
C PRO A 169 -19.25 6.71 -12.16
N GLN A 170 -19.82 6.72 -13.36
CA GLN A 170 -21.09 7.42 -13.62
C GLN A 170 -22.20 6.84 -12.76
N GLY A 171 -23.00 7.73 -12.15
CA GLY A 171 -24.06 7.33 -11.22
C GLY A 171 -23.60 7.14 -9.77
N ALA A 172 -22.35 7.35 -9.46
CA ALA A 172 -21.92 7.48 -8.06
C ALA A 172 -22.57 8.73 -7.45
N THR A 173 -23.55 8.54 -6.59
CA THR A 173 -24.28 9.62 -5.92
C THR A 173 -23.49 10.28 -4.80
N SER A 174 -22.31 9.75 -4.50
CA SER A 174 -21.41 10.29 -3.48
C SER A 174 -19.99 10.38 -4.01
N ASN A 175 -19.29 11.43 -3.63
CA ASN A 175 -17.84 11.60 -3.90
C ASN A 175 -16.95 10.52 -3.24
N TYR A 176 -17.55 9.49 -2.66
CA TYR A 176 -16.88 8.47 -1.86
C TYR A 176 -16.43 7.25 -2.67
N MET A 177 -16.78 7.17 -3.95
CA MET A 177 -16.47 5.99 -4.77
C MET A 177 -15.52 6.33 -5.93
N ARG A 178 -14.43 6.99 -5.63
CA ARG A 178 -13.34 7.12 -6.59
C ARG A 178 -12.64 5.77 -6.77
N MET A 179 -12.45 5.38 -8.02
CA MET A 179 -11.62 4.23 -8.38
C MET A 179 -10.23 4.71 -8.75
N ARG A 180 -9.20 4.07 -8.23
CA ARG A 180 -7.83 4.30 -8.68
C ARG A 180 -7.42 3.18 -9.61
N VAL A 181 -6.90 3.57 -10.76
CA VAL A 181 -6.38 2.70 -11.80
C VAL A 181 -4.87 2.89 -11.86
N LEU A 182 -4.13 1.79 -11.79
CA LEU A 182 -2.70 1.75 -12.01
C LEU A 182 -2.43 0.83 -13.18
N VAL A 183 -1.74 1.32 -14.19
CA VAL A 183 -1.37 0.56 -15.39
C VAL A 183 0.14 0.65 -15.59
N LEU A 184 0.79 -0.49 -15.79
CA LEU A 184 2.19 -0.59 -16.18
C LEU A 184 2.29 -1.34 -17.49
N VAL A 185 3.02 -0.79 -18.45
CA VAL A 185 3.15 -1.34 -19.81
C VAL A 185 4.63 -1.37 -20.21
N ALA A 186 5.07 -2.47 -20.78
CA ALA A 186 6.32 -2.49 -21.54
C ALA A 186 6.09 -3.18 -22.89
N VAL A 187 6.83 -2.76 -23.90
CA VAL A 187 6.71 -3.24 -25.28
C VAL A 187 8.02 -3.87 -25.72
N LYS A 188 7.92 -5.09 -26.27
CA LYS A 188 9.05 -5.79 -26.89
C LYS A 188 8.53 -6.65 -28.04
N ASN A 189 9.20 -6.65 -29.18
CA ASN A 189 8.83 -7.44 -30.35
C ASN A 189 7.37 -7.23 -30.79
N ASP A 190 6.94 -5.99 -30.82
CA ASP A 190 5.55 -5.56 -31.15
C ASP A 190 4.44 -6.17 -30.26
N LEU A 191 4.83 -6.70 -29.09
CA LEU A 191 3.92 -7.20 -28.07
C LEU A 191 4.02 -6.35 -26.82
N ALA A 192 2.91 -5.74 -26.41
CA ALA A 192 2.79 -5.07 -25.13
C ALA A 192 2.40 -6.07 -24.03
N LEU A 193 3.13 -6.08 -22.91
CA LEU A 193 2.72 -6.74 -21.68
C LEU A 193 2.24 -5.71 -20.69
N VAL A 194 1.09 -5.97 -20.10
CA VAL A 194 0.33 -5.01 -19.29
C VAL A 194 0.02 -5.62 -17.93
N ALA A 195 0.35 -4.90 -16.87
CA ALA A 195 -0.16 -5.13 -15.54
C ALA A 195 -1.08 -3.97 -15.16
N SER A 196 -2.32 -4.25 -14.76
CA SER A 196 -3.29 -3.25 -14.32
C SER A 196 -3.88 -3.64 -12.99
N ALA A 197 -3.98 -2.66 -12.08
CA ALA A 197 -4.67 -2.82 -10.81
C ALA A 197 -5.72 -1.71 -10.67
N VAL A 198 -6.94 -2.10 -10.32
CA VAL A 198 -8.07 -1.18 -10.17
C VAL A 198 -8.77 -1.48 -8.85
N GLY A 199 -9.00 -0.46 -8.05
CA GLY A 199 -9.73 -0.64 -6.80
C GLY A 199 -10.29 0.67 -6.26
N PRO A 200 -11.28 0.58 -5.35
CA PRO A 200 -11.86 1.75 -4.72
C PRO A 200 -10.80 2.56 -3.97
N TYR A 201 -10.81 3.86 -4.20
CA TYR A 201 -9.96 4.80 -3.49
C TYR A 201 -10.85 5.71 -2.65
N ARG A 202 -11.03 5.38 -1.38
CA ARG A 202 -11.92 6.12 -0.50
C ARG A 202 -11.37 7.51 -0.21
N GLU A 203 -12.18 8.52 -0.49
CA GLU A 203 -12.02 9.85 0.09
C GLU A 203 -12.80 9.90 1.39
N PHE A 204 -12.13 10.21 2.48
CA PHE A 204 -12.83 10.60 3.70
C PHE A 204 -13.39 12.01 3.50
N GLY A 205 -14.51 12.32 4.16
CA GLY A 205 -15.31 13.52 3.95
C GLY A 205 -14.55 14.85 3.97
N PRO A 206 -15.24 15.96 3.64
CA PRO A 206 -14.63 17.30 3.58
C PRO A 206 -13.86 17.62 4.86
N GLY A 207 -12.61 17.98 4.74
CA GLY A 207 -11.75 18.33 5.87
C GLY A 207 -10.85 17.21 6.40
N SER A 208 -10.94 15.99 5.86
CA SER A 208 -10.06 14.87 6.29
C SER A 208 -8.66 14.90 5.67
N GLY A 209 -8.33 15.89 4.86
CA GLY A 209 -7.07 15.96 4.14
C GLY A 209 -7.01 15.02 2.93
N ALA A 210 -5.81 14.81 2.40
CA ALA A 210 -5.62 13.85 1.32
C ALA A 210 -6.07 12.45 1.77
N SER A 211 -7.03 11.88 1.06
CA SER A 211 -7.56 10.56 1.37
C SER A 211 -6.48 9.48 1.25
N LYS A 212 -6.47 8.55 2.18
CA LYS A 212 -5.60 7.38 2.10
C LYS A 212 -6.24 6.33 1.18
N PRO A 213 -5.45 5.56 0.42
CA PRO A 213 -5.98 4.44 -0.34
C PRO A 213 -6.65 3.43 0.61
N SER A 214 -7.66 2.72 0.12
CA SER A 214 -8.27 1.62 0.86
C SER A 214 -7.26 0.49 1.07
N GLY A 215 -7.47 -0.35 2.09
CA GLY A 215 -6.65 -1.53 2.30
C GLY A 215 -6.61 -2.46 1.08
N ALA A 216 -7.75 -2.62 0.39
CA ALA A 216 -7.83 -3.37 -0.85
C ALA A 216 -6.99 -2.75 -1.97
N ASN A 217 -7.01 -1.43 -2.13
CA ASN A 217 -6.22 -0.73 -3.15
C ASN A 217 -4.72 -0.90 -2.90
N LEU A 218 -4.27 -0.79 -1.64
CA LEU A 218 -2.88 -1.04 -1.26
C LEU A 218 -2.48 -2.49 -1.54
N GLN A 219 -3.33 -3.46 -1.18
CA GLN A 219 -3.05 -4.88 -1.41
C GLN A 219 -2.92 -5.18 -2.91
N LEU A 220 -3.83 -4.68 -3.73
CA LEU A 220 -3.77 -4.84 -5.18
C LEU A 220 -2.50 -4.25 -5.80
N ALA A 221 -2.07 -3.07 -5.33
CA ALA A 221 -0.83 -2.45 -5.78
C ALA A 221 0.41 -3.27 -5.38
N LEU A 222 0.44 -3.80 -4.16
CA LEU A 222 1.50 -4.70 -3.68
C LEU A 222 1.55 -6.00 -4.48
N ASP A 223 0.40 -6.63 -4.71
CA ASP A 223 0.31 -7.87 -5.48
C ASP A 223 0.68 -7.64 -6.95
N MET A 224 0.26 -6.52 -7.55
CA MET A 224 0.71 -6.16 -8.89
C MET A 224 2.23 -6.01 -8.95
N GLY A 225 2.84 -5.32 -7.98
CA GLY A 225 4.28 -5.20 -7.87
C GLY A 225 4.99 -6.56 -7.76
N LYS A 226 4.36 -7.53 -7.09
CA LYS A 226 4.86 -8.90 -6.98
C LYS A 226 4.88 -9.63 -8.32
N TYR A 227 3.85 -9.46 -9.16
CA TYR A 227 3.70 -10.23 -10.39
C TYR A 227 4.23 -9.53 -11.63
N VAL A 228 4.30 -8.19 -11.66
CA VAL A 228 4.69 -7.44 -12.85
C VAL A 228 6.05 -7.84 -13.43
N ASN A 229 7.02 -8.15 -12.57
CA ASN A 229 8.34 -8.57 -13.01
C ASN A 229 8.45 -10.08 -13.31
N SER A 230 7.38 -10.86 -13.08
CA SER A 230 7.32 -12.25 -13.52
C SER A 230 6.92 -12.41 -14.99
N PHE A 231 6.53 -11.33 -15.66
CA PHE A 231 6.30 -11.36 -17.09
C PHE A 231 7.57 -11.76 -17.85
N ARG A 232 7.41 -12.61 -18.85
CA ARG A 232 8.47 -13.05 -19.76
C ARG A 232 7.93 -13.07 -21.18
N TRP A 233 8.60 -12.39 -22.08
CA TRP A 233 8.37 -12.59 -23.52
C TRP A 233 8.99 -13.91 -23.98
N ARG A 234 8.52 -14.42 -25.09
CA ARG A 234 9.19 -15.57 -25.76
C ARG A 234 10.66 -15.26 -25.98
N GLY A 235 11.52 -16.17 -25.53
CA GLY A 235 12.97 -16.03 -25.64
C GLY A 235 13.65 -15.26 -24.52
N ASP A 236 12.92 -14.77 -23.54
CA ASP A 236 13.52 -14.25 -22.32
C ASP A 236 14.14 -15.42 -21.52
N PRO A 237 15.28 -15.19 -20.85
CA PRO A 237 15.93 -16.21 -20.04
C PRO A 237 15.03 -16.62 -18.86
N ASP A 238 15.17 -17.88 -18.44
CA ASP A 238 14.60 -18.36 -17.18
C ASP A 238 15.21 -17.61 -15.99
N ARG A 239 14.37 -17.21 -15.06
CA ARG A 239 14.76 -16.43 -13.88
C ARG A 239 14.22 -17.08 -12.62
#